data_d06a7504f70856b59da208d50b7862a3
#
_entry.id   d06a7504f70856b59da208d50b7862a3
#
_cell.length_a   1.000
_cell.length_b   1.000
_cell.length_c   1.000
_cell.angle_alpha   90.00
_cell.angle_beta   90.00
_cell.angle_gamma   90.00
#
_symmetry.space_group_name_H-M   'P 1'
#
loop_
_entity.id
_entity.type
_entity.pdbx_description
1 polymer ?
#
loop_
_entity_poly.entity_id
_entity_poly.type
_entity_poly.pdbx_seq_one_letter_code
_entity_poly.pdbx_strand_id
1 'polypeptide(L)'
;MTAARSAAVALVALSLAATTGCGAARKPSTPAPQPAAGDPAAPPPADRLALPPDVPDQATGPAAVASRRVINEWLKALRGGHIKAAAHYFALPSKFQNATPVLTINTERERIAVNTSLPCGAVATAMGGAGAYTIVTFRLTKRRGGVCGSGVGATARGAIRVERRLIKEWYRLPDQPSGQAVAS
;
A
#
# COMPACT_ATOMS: atom_id res chain seq x y z
N MET A 1 -34.25 3.72 39.26
CA MET A 1 -33.63 2.61 40.04
C MET A 1 -32.18 2.57 39.73
N THR A 2 -31.41 3.02 40.67
CA THR A 2 -29.95 3.29 40.66
C THR A 2 -29.20 2.02 41.03
N ALA A 3 -28.18 1.64 40.30
CA ALA A 3 -27.16 0.69 40.79
C ALA A 3 -25.77 1.12 40.36
N ALA A 4 -25.08 1.78 41.28
CA ALA A 4 -23.65 2.05 41.23
C ALA A 4 -22.88 0.76 41.50
N ARG A 5 -21.84 0.47 40.73
CA ARG A 5 -20.84 -0.55 41.06
C ARG A 5 -19.45 0.07 41.12
N SER A 6 -18.92 0.09 42.34
CA SER A 6 -17.58 0.55 42.72
C SER A 6 -16.51 -0.37 42.17
N ALA A 7 -15.44 0.18 41.60
CA ALA A 7 -14.22 -0.52 41.22
C ALA A 7 -13.19 -0.43 42.35
N ALA A 8 -12.69 -1.56 42.80
CA ALA A 8 -11.62 -1.66 43.79
C ALA A 8 -10.25 -1.49 43.12
N VAL A 9 -9.44 -0.60 43.67
CA VAL A 9 -8.04 -0.36 43.29
C VAL A 9 -7.17 -1.31 44.12
N ALA A 10 -6.41 -2.19 43.49
CA ALA A 10 -5.39 -3.04 44.11
C ALA A 10 -4.02 -2.37 43.94
N LEU A 11 -3.43 -1.94 45.06
CA LEU A 11 -2.04 -1.48 45.13
C LEU A 11 -1.13 -2.72 45.21
N VAL A 12 -0.21 -2.84 44.27
CA VAL A 12 0.89 -3.85 44.33
C VAL A 12 2.15 -3.12 44.79
N ALA A 13 2.65 -3.51 45.95
CA ALA A 13 3.89 -3.05 46.56
C ALA A 13 5.10 -3.69 45.87
N LEU A 14 6.04 -2.87 45.41
CA LEU A 14 7.30 -3.26 44.78
C LEU A 14 8.36 -3.42 45.86
N SER A 15 8.85 -4.65 46.12
CA SER A 15 9.94 -4.94 47.04
C SER A 15 11.30 -4.78 46.31
N LEU A 16 12.13 -3.83 46.73
CA LEU A 16 13.54 -3.75 46.34
C LEU A 16 14.38 -4.76 47.14
N ALA A 17 15.00 -5.68 46.44
CA ALA A 17 16.08 -6.52 46.99
C ALA A 17 17.42 -5.96 46.49
N ALA A 18 18.22 -5.40 47.41
CA ALA A 18 19.60 -5.01 47.19
C ALA A 18 20.51 -6.23 47.32
N THR A 19 21.18 -6.66 46.25
CA THR A 19 22.25 -7.66 46.27
C THR A 19 23.60 -6.95 46.08
N THR A 20 24.34 -6.82 47.17
CA THR A 20 25.78 -6.51 47.20
C THR A 20 26.57 -7.71 46.72
N GLY A 21 27.13 -7.64 45.49
CA GLY A 21 28.01 -8.67 44.91
C GLY A 21 29.42 -8.12 44.73
N CYS A 22 30.39 -8.75 45.40
CA CYS A 22 31.81 -8.47 45.41
C CYS A 22 32.43 -8.48 44.01
N GLY A 23 33.36 -7.53 43.82
CA GLY A 23 34.13 -7.38 42.60
C GLY A 23 35.05 -8.55 42.26
N ALA A 24 34.97 -9.02 41.04
CA ALA A 24 36.04 -9.71 40.37
C ALA A 24 36.50 -8.85 39.18
N ALA A 25 37.73 -8.46 39.19
CA ALA A 25 38.37 -7.67 38.13
C ALA A 25 38.25 -8.45 36.80
N ARG A 26 37.38 -7.99 35.92
CA ARG A 26 37.30 -8.52 34.55
C ARG A 26 38.44 -7.87 33.73
N LYS A 27 39.28 -8.73 33.14
CA LYS A 27 40.18 -8.35 32.06
C LYS A 27 39.40 -7.60 30.98
N PRO A 28 39.97 -6.55 30.35
CA PRO A 28 39.32 -5.91 29.24
C PRO A 28 39.16 -6.93 28.09
N SER A 29 37.91 -7.34 27.84
CA SER A 29 37.58 -8.14 26.66
C SER A 29 37.69 -7.22 25.45
N THR A 30 38.55 -7.57 24.51
CA THR A 30 38.62 -6.96 23.17
C THR A 30 37.19 -7.00 22.58
N PRO A 31 36.63 -5.89 22.11
CA PRO A 31 35.32 -5.92 21.45
C PRO A 31 35.38 -6.87 20.25
N ALA A 32 34.49 -7.84 20.22
CA ALA A 32 34.32 -8.64 19.01
C ALA A 32 33.99 -7.69 17.84
N PRO A 33 34.51 -7.95 16.63
CA PRO A 33 34.16 -7.14 15.46
C PRO A 33 32.66 -7.16 15.30
N GLN A 34 32.03 -5.97 15.42
CA GLN A 34 30.63 -5.79 15.06
C GLN A 34 30.49 -6.22 13.58
N PRO A 35 29.50 -7.07 13.25
CA PRO A 35 29.18 -7.30 11.85
C PRO A 35 28.93 -5.93 11.23
N ALA A 36 29.68 -5.62 10.16
CA ALA A 36 29.50 -4.40 9.39
C ALA A 36 28.01 -4.24 9.11
N ALA A 37 27.46 -3.07 9.44
CA ALA A 37 26.11 -2.71 9.07
C ALA A 37 25.98 -3.03 7.58
N GLY A 38 25.14 -4.03 7.24
CA GLY A 38 24.95 -4.43 5.86
C GLY A 38 24.63 -3.20 5.04
N ASP A 39 25.31 -3.00 3.93
CA ASP A 39 24.98 -1.96 2.98
C ASP A 39 23.45 -1.97 2.76
N PRO A 40 22.80 -0.79 2.74
CA PRO A 40 21.39 -0.72 2.41
C PRO A 40 21.21 -1.46 1.08
N ALA A 41 20.37 -2.49 1.10
CA ALA A 41 20.16 -3.37 -0.05
C ALA A 41 19.99 -2.52 -1.30
N ALA A 42 20.85 -2.73 -2.29
CA ALA A 42 20.81 -2.00 -3.55
C ALA A 42 19.38 -2.01 -4.09
N PRO A 43 18.84 -0.88 -4.61
CA PRO A 43 17.51 -0.85 -5.20
C PRO A 43 17.41 -1.95 -6.26
N PRO A 44 16.26 -2.64 -6.37
CA PRO A 44 16.09 -3.70 -7.35
C PRO A 44 16.38 -3.15 -8.74
N PRO A 45 17.01 -3.96 -9.62
CA PRO A 45 17.33 -3.55 -10.98
C PRO A 45 16.10 -2.94 -11.67
N ALA A 46 16.30 -1.85 -12.40
CA ALA A 46 15.22 -1.08 -13.02
C ALA A 46 14.34 -1.93 -13.97
N ASP A 47 14.91 -2.97 -14.57
CA ASP A 47 14.21 -3.95 -15.42
C ASP A 47 13.13 -4.75 -14.68
N ARG A 48 13.32 -5.02 -13.38
CA ARG A 48 12.32 -5.71 -12.53
C ARG A 48 11.13 -4.83 -12.16
N LEU A 49 11.28 -3.53 -12.31
CA LEU A 49 10.21 -2.55 -12.07
C LEU A 49 9.53 -2.13 -13.38
N ALA A 50 10.04 -2.59 -14.53
CA ALA A 50 9.44 -2.31 -15.81
C ALA A 50 8.01 -2.84 -15.89
N LEU A 51 7.16 -2.08 -16.56
CA LEU A 51 5.81 -2.54 -16.88
C LEU A 51 5.90 -3.70 -17.88
N PRO A 52 4.96 -4.67 -17.83
CA PRO A 52 4.82 -5.63 -18.93
C PRO A 52 4.64 -4.88 -20.26
N PRO A 53 5.24 -5.35 -21.36
CA PRO A 53 5.29 -4.61 -22.62
C PRO A 53 3.92 -4.37 -23.28
N ASP A 54 2.92 -5.13 -22.88
CA ASP A 54 1.53 -5.05 -23.35
C ASP A 54 0.66 -4.08 -22.51
N VAL A 55 1.22 -3.49 -21.45
CA VAL A 55 0.49 -2.53 -20.61
C VAL A 55 0.62 -1.12 -21.19
N PRO A 56 -0.49 -0.50 -21.64
CA PRO A 56 -0.45 0.85 -22.19
C PRO A 56 -0.23 1.88 -21.08
N ASP A 57 0.49 2.93 -21.39
CA ASP A 57 0.75 4.05 -20.47
C ASP A 57 -0.14 5.27 -20.73
N GLN A 58 -0.86 5.30 -21.85
CA GLN A 58 -1.73 6.40 -22.26
C GLN A 58 -3.12 5.93 -22.67
N ALA A 59 -4.11 6.77 -22.42
CA ALA A 59 -5.46 6.54 -22.89
C ALA A 59 -5.59 6.90 -24.37
N THR A 60 -6.31 6.07 -25.13
CA THR A 60 -6.58 6.27 -26.56
C THR A 60 -8.06 6.53 -26.85
N GLY A 61 -8.91 6.48 -25.81
CA GLY A 61 -10.35 6.69 -25.97
C GLY A 61 -11.07 6.71 -24.60
N PRO A 62 -12.39 6.68 -24.60
CA PRO A 62 -13.19 6.69 -23.38
C PRO A 62 -13.06 5.34 -22.62
N ALA A 63 -13.01 5.40 -21.30
CA ALA A 63 -13.05 4.21 -20.45
C ALA A 63 -14.44 3.57 -20.45
N ALA A 64 -14.50 2.23 -20.45
CA ALA A 64 -15.75 1.49 -20.33
C ALA A 64 -16.49 1.82 -19.03
N VAL A 65 -17.80 2.03 -19.11
CA VAL A 65 -18.66 2.41 -17.96
C VAL A 65 -18.53 1.39 -16.81
N ALA A 66 -18.53 0.10 -17.14
CA ALA A 66 -18.38 -0.98 -16.16
C ALA A 66 -17.05 -0.90 -15.39
N SER A 67 -15.95 -0.63 -16.11
CA SER A 67 -14.61 -0.48 -15.49
C SER A 67 -14.57 0.74 -14.57
N ARG A 68 -15.08 1.88 -15.03
CA ARG A 68 -15.16 3.11 -14.23
C ARG A 68 -15.92 2.87 -12.91
N ARG A 69 -17.04 2.16 -12.97
CA ARG A 69 -17.83 1.83 -11.78
C ARG A 69 -17.03 0.99 -10.78
N VAL A 70 -16.44 -0.12 -11.24
CA VAL A 70 -15.63 -1.01 -10.38
C VAL A 70 -14.49 -0.26 -9.71
N ILE A 71 -13.74 0.54 -10.49
CA ILE A 71 -12.61 1.31 -9.99
C ILE A 71 -13.08 2.33 -8.92
N ASN A 72 -14.17 3.05 -9.16
CA ASN A 72 -14.70 4.03 -8.22
C ASN A 72 -15.16 3.38 -6.91
N GLU A 73 -15.84 2.24 -6.97
CA GLU A 73 -16.30 1.51 -5.79
C GLU A 73 -15.10 0.95 -4.97
N TRP A 74 -14.09 0.40 -5.65
CA TRP A 74 -12.84 0.01 -5.02
C TRP A 74 -12.18 1.18 -4.28
N LEU A 75 -12.01 2.31 -4.96
CA LEU A 75 -11.41 3.53 -4.37
C LEU A 75 -12.23 4.03 -3.18
N LYS A 76 -13.55 3.98 -3.23
CA LYS A 76 -14.44 4.36 -2.12
C LYS A 76 -14.21 3.46 -0.91
N ALA A 77 -14.16 2.13 -1.10
CA ALA A 77 -13.88 1.18 -0.03
C ALA A 77 -12.49 1.40 0.57
N LEU A 78 -11.48 1.61 -0.28
CA LEU A 78 -10.09 1.86 0.13
C LEU A 78 -10.00 3.14 0.99
N ARG A 79 -10.57 4.27 0.54
CA ARG A 79 -10.58 5.53 1.31
C ARG A 79 -11.25 5.38 2.67
N GLY A 80 -12.35 4.64 2.71
CA GLY A 80 -13.09 4.36 3.95
C GLY A 80 -12.32 3.47 4.94
N GLY A 81 -11.19 2.89 4.53
CA GLY A 81 -10.44 1.92 5.34
C GLY A 81 -11.09 0.54 5.39
N HIS A 82 -12.06 0.28 4.52
CA HIS A 82 -12.74 -1.00 4.41
C HIS A 82 -11.91 -1.99 3.58
N ILE A 83 -10.72 -2.36 4.10
CA ILE A 83 -9.69 -3.09 3.34
C ILE A 83 -10.19 -4.44 2.81
N LYS A 84 -10.94 -5.21 3.61
CA LYS A 84 -11.53 -6.46 3.13
C LYS A 84 -12.50 -6.21 1.97
N ALA A 85 -13.36 -5.21 2.08
CA ALA A 85 -14.27 -4.85 1.00
C ALA A 85 -13.50 -4.36 -0.25
N ALA A 86 -12.46 -3.55 -0.10
CA ALA A 86 -11.60 -3.14 -1.21
C ALA A 86 -10.91 -4.35 -1.87
N ALA A 87 -10.43 -5.31 -1.08
CA ALA A 87 -9.82 -6.54 -1.58
C ALA A 87 -10.77 -7.36 -2.45
N HIS A 88 -12.06 -7.40 -2.13
CA HIS A 88 -13.07 -8.14 -2.91
C HIS A 88 -13.27 -7.64 -4.35
N TYR A 89 -12.80 -6.43 -4.68
CA TYR A 89 -12.79 -5.95 -6.06
C TYR A 89 -11.70 -6.59 -6.92
N PHE A 90 -10.72 -7.30 -6.34
CA PHE A 90 -9.68 -8.00 -7.09
C PHE A 90 -10.09 -9.45 -7.39
N ALA A 91 -9.87 -9.88 -8.62
CA ALA A 91 -10.04 -11.27 -9.02
C ALA A 91 -8.99 -12.18 -8.35
N LEU A 92 -9.26 -13.47 -8.33
CA LEU A 92 -8.27 -14.50 -8.00
C LEU A 92 -8.20 -15.50 -9.17
N PRO A 93 -7.03 -15.67 -9.81
CA PRO A 93 -5.81 -14.89 -9.65
C PRO A 93 -5.91 -13.48 -10.26
N SER A 94 -5.07 -12.55 -9.77
CA SER A 94 -4.90 -11.22 -10.35
C SER A 94 -3.44 -10.77 -10.27
N LYS A 95 -3.05 -9.73 -11.03
CA LYS A 95 -1.72 -9.15 -11.02
C LYS A 95 -1.73 -7.77 -10.39
N PHE A 96 -0.69 -7.46 -9.63
CA PHE A 96 -0.54 -6.18 -8.95
C PHE A 96 0.92 -5.71 -8.98
N GLN A 97 1.13 -4.42 -9.30
CA GLN A 97 2.45 -3.79 -9.25
C GLN A 97 2.31 -2.34 -8.77
N ASN A 98 2.98 -2.00 -7.67
CA ASN A 98 3.05 -0.65 -7.14
C ASN A 98 4.49 -0.30 -6.77
N ALA A 99 5.31 0.09 -7.76
CA ALA A 99 6.74 0.31 -7.62
C ALA A 99 7.48 -0.91 -7.02
N THR A 100 7.00 -2.10 -7.34
CA THR A 100 7.56 -3.40 -6.95
C THR A 100 7.60 -4.30 -8.17
N PRO A 101 8.27 -5.45 -8.16
CA PRO A 101 8.04 -6.49 -9.16
C PRO A 101 6.54 -6.86 -9.23
N VAL A 102 6.10 -7.36 -10.38
CA VAL A 102 4.72 -7.83 -10.56
C VAL A 102 4.43 -8.98 -9.60
N LEU A 103 3.43 -8.80 -8.75
CA LEU A 103 2.94 -9.82 -7.82
C LEU A 103 1.74 -10.53 -8.43
N THR A 104 1.70 -11.86 -8.35
CA THR A 104 0.49 -12.64 -8.63
C THR A 104 -0.25 -12.87 -7.32
N ILE A 105 -1.49 -12.44 -7.28
CA ILE A 105 -2.39 -12.57 -6.12
C ILE A 105 -3.27 -13.80 -6.35
N ASN A 106 -3.06 -14.87 -5.60
CA ASN A 106 -3.78 -16.13 -5.75
C ASN A 106 -4.78 -16.39 -4.63
N THR A 107 -4.64 -15.70 -3.50
CA THR A 107 -5.41 -15.95 -2.29
C THR A 107 -6.08 -14.70 -1.75
N GLU A 108 -7.12 -14.90 -0.95
CA GLU A 108 -7.77 -13.79 -0.23
C GLU A 108 -6.81 -13.04 0.69
N ARG A 109 -5.94 -13.75 1.37
CA ARG A 109 -4.93 -13.16 2.26
C ARG A 109 -4.01 -12.20 1.49
N GLU A 110 -3.56 -12.59 0.31
CA GLU A 110 -2.69 -11.77 -0.54
C GLU A 110 -3.42 -10.53 -1.06
N ARG A 111 -4.69 -10.66 -1.53
CA ARG A 111 -5.44 -9.49 -1.99
C ARG A 111 -5.75 -8.50 -0.86
N ILE A 112 -5.93 -8.98 0.39
CA ILE A 112 -6.04 -8.11 1.55
C ILE A 112 -4.69 -7.44 1.83
N ALA A 113 -3.58 -8.19 1.76
CA ALA A 113 -2.25 -7.66 2.01
C ALA A 113 -1.87 -6.53 1.04
N VAL A 114 -2.10 -6.69 -0.27
CA VAL A 114 -1.81 -5.62 -1.25
C VAL A 114 -2.69 -4.38 -1.06
N ASN A 115 -3.96 -4.53 -0.67
CA ASN A 115 -4.80 -3.38 -0.35
C ASN A 115 -4.38 -2.70 0.97
N THR A 116 -3.88 -3.47 1.93
CA THR A 116 -3.32 -2.95 3.18
C THR A 116 -2.05 -2.15 2.94
N SER A 117 -1.19 -2.59 2.03
CA SER A 117 0.09 -1.94 1.71
C SER A 117 -0.06 -0.57 1.03
N LEU A 118 -1.24 -0.23 0.50
CA LEU A 118 -1.51 1.09 -0.05
C LEU A 118 -1.67 2.11 1.09
N PRO A 119 -0.72 3.04 1.33
CA PRO A 119 -0.77 3.93 2.49
C PRO A 119 -1.84 5.01 2.36
N CYS A 120 -2.17 5.39 1.12
CA CYS A 120 -3.12 6.44 0.77
C CYS A 120 -4.45 5.87 0.30
N GLY A 121 -5.51 6.65 0.47
CA GLY A 121 -6.69 6.56 -0.36
C GLY A 121 -6.47 7.32 -1.66
N ALA A 122 -7.42 7.24 -2.59
CA ALA A 122 -7.36 8.01 -3.83
C ALA A 122 -8.76 8.33 -4.37
N VAL A 123 -8.86 9.40 -5.16
CA VAL A 123 -10.01 9.69 -6.03
C VAL A 123 -9.52 9.71 -7.47
N ALA A 124 -10.27 9.14 -8.37
CA ALA A 124 -9.97 9.25 -9.80
C ALA A 124 -10.34 10.65 -10.28
N THR A 125 -9.40 11.34 -10.90
CA THR A 125 -9.60 12.66 -11.52
C THR A 125 -9.80 12.56 -13.03
N ALA A 126 -9.25 11.52 -13.66
CA ALA A 126 -9.49 11.19 -15.06
C ALA A 126 -9.47 9.66 -15.26
N MET A 127 -10.25 9.18 -16.23
CA MET A 127 -10.26 7.79 -16.67
C MET A 127 -10.46 7.73 -18.18
N GLY A 128 -9.50 7.11 -18.89
CA GLY A 128 -9.57 6.84 -20.31
C GLY A 128 -9.37 5.36 -20.60
N GLY A 129 -9.82 4.89 -21.76
CA GLY A 129 -9.65 3.52 -22.23
C GLY A 129 -8.38 3.37 -23.09
N ALA A 130 -7.72 2.21 -23.00
CA ALA A 130 -6.62 1.81 -23.86
C ALA A 130 -6.65 0.28 -24.02
N GLY A 131 -7.26 -0.19 -25.10
CA GLY A 131 -7.48 -1.63 -25.30
C GLY A 131 -8.28 -2.24 -24.15
N ALA A 132 -7.74 -3.25 -23.48
CA ALA A 132 -8.37 -3.92 -22.34
C ALA A 132 -8.22 -3.16 -21.01
N TYR A 133 -7.45 -2.07 -21.01
CA TYR A 133 -7.13 -1.32 -19.80
C TYR A 133 -7.92 -0.03 -19.68
N THR A 134 -8.10 0.40 -18.45
CA THR A 134 -8.50 1.74 -18.08
C THR A 134 -7.30 2.46 -17.49
N ILE A 135 -6.85 3.53 -18.14
CA ILE A 135 -5.81 4.42 -17.62
C ILE A 135 -6.47 5.40 -16.67
N VAL A 136 -6.00 5.41 -15.44
CA VAL A 136 -6.59 6.22 -14.37
C VAL A 136 -5.55 7.20 -13.86
N THR A 137 -5.94 8.46 -13.77
CA THR A 137 -5.22 9.48 -13.01
C THR A 137 -5.91 9.63 -11.67
N PHE A 138 -5.13 9.51 -10.60
CA PHE A 138 -5.60 9.63 -9.23
C PHE A 138 -5.07 10.90 -8.59
N ARG A 139 -5.87 11.51 -7.73
CA ARG A 139 -5.40 12.39 -6.67
C ARG A 139 -5.39 11.60 -5.36
N LEU A 140 -4.23 11.52 -4.72
CA LEU A 140 -4.06 10.79 -3.46
C LEU A 140 -4.74 11.54 -2.32
N THR A 141 -5.36 10.81 -1.41
CA THR A 141 -6.11 11.36 -0.28
C THR A 141 -5.73 10.61 0.99
N LYS A 142 -6.12 11.14 2.14
CA LYS A 142 -6.09 10.36 3.38
C LYS A 142 -6.92 9.09 3.22
N ARG A 143 -6.47 8.01 3.82
CA ARG A 143 -7.18 6.75 3.98
C ARG A 143 -7.42 6.52 5.47
N ARG A 144 -8.61 6.14 5.86
CA ARG A 144 -8.89 5.77 7.24
C ARG A 144 -8.03 4.57 7.64
N GLY A 145 -7.28 4.69 8.73
CA GLY A 145 -6.34 3.67 9.19
C GLY A 145 -5.08 3.51 8.33
N GLY A 146 -4.78 4.47 7.44
CA GLY A 146 -3.54 4.51 6.66
C GLY A 146 -2.72 5.76 6.97
N VAL A 147 -1.42 5.70 6.68
CA VAL A 147 -0.48 6.82 6.85
C VAL A 147 0.01 7.27 5.49
N CYS A 148 -0.72 8.21 4.86
CA CYS A 148 -0.38 8.74 3.54
C CYS A 148 0.75 9.78 3.58
N GLY A 149 1.00 10.41 4.73
CA GLY A 149 2.06 11.40 4.91
C GLY A 149 1.98 12.55 3.90
N SER A 150 3.12 12.90 3.31
CA SER A 150 3.24 13.94 2.29
C SER A 150 2.61 13.57 0.94
N GLY A 151 2.15 12.33 0.76
CA GLY A 151 1.48 11.91 -0.47
C GLY A 151 0.08 12.50 -0.66
N VAL A 152 -0.53 13.08 0.38
CA VAL A 152 -1.87 13.69 0.26
C VAL A 152 -1.84 14.87 -0.72
N GLY A 153 -2.72 14.81 -1.73
CA GLY A 153 -2.79 15.81 -2.81
C GLY A 153 -1.91 15.51 -4.02
N ALA A 154 -0.94 14.60 -3.89
CA ALA A 154 -0.10 14.19 -5.01
C ALA A 154 -0.93 13.44 -6.08
N THR A 155 -0.45 13.50 -7.31
CA THR A 155 -1.01 12.75 -8.44
C THR A 155 -0.34 11.38 -8.55
N ALA A 156 -1.11 10.41 -8.98
CA ALA A 156 -0.66 9.06 -9.27
C ALA A 156 -1.37 8.54 -10.52
N ARG A 157 -0.74 7.63 -11.27
CA ARG A 157 -1.35 7.03 -12.46
C ARG A 157 -1.33 5.52 -12.37
N GLY A 158 -2.27 4.87 -13.04
CA GLY A 158 -2.30 3.41 -13.09
C GLY A 158 -3.06 2.90 -14.31
N ALA A 159 -2.65 1.73 -14.80
CA ALA A 159 -3.36 0.95 -15.79
C ALA A 159 -4.12 -0.18 -15.07
N ILE A 160 -5.43 -0.24 -15.26
CA ILE A 160 -6.30 -1.19 -14.57
C ILE A 160 -7.11 -1.98 -15.59
N ARG A 161 -6.97 -3.29 -15.58
CA ARG A 161 -7.80 -4.20 -16.37
C ARG A 161 -8.93 -4.74 -15.51
N VAL A 162 -10.15 -4.55 -15.96
CA VAL A 162 -11.35 -5.06 -15.28
C VAL A 162 -12.02 -6.10 -16.14
N GLU A 163 -12.24 -7.29 -15.58
CA GLU A 163 -12.96 -8.39 -16.22
C GLU A 163 -14.03 -8.91 -15.28
N ARG A 164 -15.23 -9.21 -15.80
CA ARG A 164 -16.35 -9.76 -15.01
C ARG A 164 -16.60 -8.98 -13.70
N ARG A 165 -16.45 -7.63 -13.76
CA ARG A 165 -16.63 -6.71 -12.63
C ARG A 165 -15.58 -6.85 -11.50
N LEU A 166 -14.43 -7.43 -11.80
CA LEU A 166 -13.30 -7.56 -10.88
C LEU A 166 -12.03 -7.01 -11.52
N ILE A 167 -11.16 -6.43 -10.72
CA ILE A 167 -9.82 -5.99 -11.13
C ILE A 167 -8.98 -7.23 -11.35
N LYS A 168 -8.57 -7.45 -12.59
CA LYS A 168 -7.73 -8.57 -13.00
C LYS A 168 -6.25 -8.19 -12.96
N GLU A 169 -5.96 -6.93 -13.29
CA GLU A 169 -4.60 -6.40 -13.30
C GLU A 169 -4.61 -4.95 -12.84
N TRP A 170 -3.61 -4.59 -12.06
CA TRP A 170 -3.36 -3.23 -11.61
C TRP A 170 -1.87 -2.95 -11.66
N TYR A 171 -1.47 -1.94 -12.44
CA TYR A 171 -0.09 -1.52 -12.62
C TYR A 171 0.05 -0.04 -12.34
N ARG A 172 1.04 0.32 -11.54
CA ARG A 172 1.44 1.71 -11.33
C ARG A 172 2.15 2.21 -12.57
N LEU A 173 1.64 3.28 -13.16
CA LEU A 173 2.30 3.96 -14.26
C LEU A 173 3.26 5.04 -13.75
N PRO A 174 4.32 5.38 -14.50
CA PRO A 174 5.13 6.55 -14.23
C PRO A 174 4.27 7.80 -14.15
N ASP A 175 4.61 8.73 -13.26
CA ASP A 175 3.98 10.03 -13.23
C ASP A 175 4.43 10.81 -14.48
N GLN A 176 3.49 11.43 -15.18
CA GLN A 176 3.86 12.31 -16.29
C GLN A 176 4.59 13.51 -15.70
N PRO A 177 5.69 13.98 -16.34
CA PRO A 177 6.32 15.23 -15.96
C PRO A 177 5.26 16.35 -15.97
N SER A 178 5.22 17.13 -14.87
CA SER A 178 4.36 18.29 -14.77
C SER A 178 4.74 19.27 -15.89
N GLY A 179 3.99 19.31 -17.00
CA GLY A 179 4.30 20.19 -18.13
C GLY A 179 3.85 19.72 -19.52
N GLN A 180 3.48 18.45 -19.69
CA GLN A 180 2.82 18.04 -20.94
C GLN A 180 1.31 18.28 -20.83
N ALA A 181 0.90 19.55 -20.93
CA ALA A 181 -0.46 19.86 -21.33
C ALA A 181 -0.65 19.23 -22.72
N VAL A 182 -1.59 18.31 -22.87
CA VAL A 182 -2.04 17.83 -24.17
C VAL A 182 -2.51 19.08 -24.94
N ALA A 183 -1.75 19.44 -25.98
CA ALA A 183 -2.22 20.40 -26.95
C ALA A 183 -3.48 19.79 -27.57
N SER A 184 -4.61 20.45 -27.35
CA SER A 184 -5.91 20.18 -27.94
C SER A 184 -5.95 20.71 -29.37
#